data_aa87328316493a34768db83d87ee16e2
#
_entry.id   aa87328316493a34768db83d87ee16e2
#
_cell.length_a   1.000
_cell.length_b   1.000
_cell.length_c   1.000
_cell.angle_alpha   90.00
_cell.angle_beta   90.00
_cell.angle_gamma   90.00
#
_symmetry.space_group_name_H-M   'P 1'
#
loop_
_entity.id
_entity.type
_entity.pdbx_description
1 polymer ?
#
loop_
_entity_poly.entity_id
_entity_poly.type
_entity_poly.pdbx_seq_one_letter_code
_entity_poly.pdbx_strand_id
1 'polypeptide(L)'
;MALWIAPSRQTSSAQETTRTEAPLISRGYTDAPAGTAVVAGDPAGGSTVIELRIRDGQKVKKDEIIAVLSNYPKADLALRMAEAELVKLRQMRDTVLHGTRIEQIKLQEASLKSAEEENKLKSLERARSSKPLDQRELEASLADQNLERQRANLQLAKQTLTNEQAQMEIDIANTVSKIDNARRTRDEALVRSPLNGIVVQIFSRQGERVSPAGIAKIVDMGQLRVLADVDELHIGRIRPGGKVEITFRGSSTVYKGTIARVAPTVKRMQRVEPDGASSTDARVVQVEIEFDDPSTMPQVLGRETRVTFL
;
A
#
# COMPACT_ATOMS: atom_id res chain seq x y z
N MET A 1 102.18 -5.64 -15.10
CA MET A 1 101.32 -5.23 -13.97
C MET A 1 100.27 -4.27 -14.57
N ALA A 2 99.08 -4.76 -14.96
CA ALA A 2 98.05 -3.96 -15.57
C ALA A 2 96.95 -3.83 -14.59
N LEU A 3 96.63 -2.56 -14.17
CA LEU A 3 95.55 -2.22 -13.28
C LEU A 3 94.23 -2.14 -14.09
N TRP A 4 93.31 -2.94 -13.70
CA TRP A 4 91.96 -2.97 -14.26
C TRP A 4 91.07 -2.03 -13.40
N ILE A 5 90.58 -0.93 -14.01
CA ILE A 5 89.62 0.00 -13.40
C ILE A 5 88.21 -0.41 -13.82
N ALA A 6 87.37 -0.82 -12.89
CA ALA A 6 85.96 -1.12 -13.13
C ALA A 6 85.11 0.17 -13.22
N PRO A 7 84.09 0.25 -14.13
CA PRO A 7 83.26 1.43 -14.23
C PRO A 7 82.17 1.40 -13.13
N SER A 8 82.05 2.52 -12.42
CA SER A 8 81.00 2.81 -11.47
C SER A 8 79.60 2.87 -12.13
N ARG A 9 78.70 1.99 -11.73
CA ARG A 9 77.27 2.09 -12.08
C ARG A 9 76.64 3.29 -11.40
N GLN A 10 76.24 4.29 -12.14
CA GLN A 10 75.31 5.32 -11.69
C GLN A 10 73.91 4.73 -11.69
N THR A 11 73.36 4.57 -10.48
CA THR A 11 71.94 4.31 -10.26
C THR A 11 71.18 5.60 -10.55
N SER A 12 70.52 5.65 -11.71
CA SER A 12 69.53 6.68 -12.03
C SER A 12 68.31 6.46 -11.13
N SER A 13 68.13 7.30 -10.14
CA SER A 13 66.86 7.40 -9.40
C SER A 13 65.82 8.00 -10.33
N ALA A 14 64.91 7.17 -10.84
CA ALA A 14 63.70 7.66 -11.49
C ALA A 14 62.90 8.46 -10.46
N GLN A 15 62.87 9.77 -10.58
CA GLN A 15 61.91 10.61 -9.90
C GLN A 15 60.51 10.21 -10.40
N GLU A 16 59.76 9.56 -9.52
CA GLU A 16 58.32 9.37 -9.70
C GLU A 16 57.65 10.74 -9.69
N THR A 17 57.51 11.35 -10.88
CA THR A 17 56.69 12.53 -11.07
C THR A 17 55.26 12.14 -10.76
N THR A 18 54.76 12.49 -9.59
CA THR A 18 53.36 12.50 -9.25
C THR A 18 52.63 13.37 -10.30
N ARG A 19 52.16 12.76 -11.36
CA ARG A 19 51.23 13.43 -12.31
C ARG A 19 49.99 13.79 -11.46
N THR A 20 49.88 15.06 -11.12
CA THR A 20 48.62 15.63 -10.63
C THR A 20 47.62 15.47 -11.77
N GLU A 21 46.84 14.42 -11.74
CA GLU A 21 45.79 14.23 -12.74
C GLU A 21 44.85 15.43 -12.73
N ALA A 22 44.51 15.91 -13.91
CA ALA A 22 43.58 17.01 -14.05
C ALA A 22 42.21 16.62 -13.41
N PRO A 23 41.55 17.58 -12.74
CA PRO A 23 40.26 17.30 -12.10
C PRO A 23 39.27 16.81 -13.17
N LEU A 24 38.59 15.71 -12.84
CA LEU A 24 37.55 15.17 -13.72
C LEU A 24 36.29 16.04 -13.58
N ILE A 25 35.85 16.58 -14.70
CA ILE A 25 34.67 17.45 -14.78
C ILE A 25 33.62 16.75 -15.63
N SER A 26 32.40 16.67 -15.12
CA SER A 26 31.26 16.11 -15.82
C SER A 26 30.05 17.07 -15.79
N ARG A 27 29.14 16.88 -16.74
CA ARG A 27 27.84 17.53 -16.73
C ARG A 27 26.87 16.67 -15.98
N GLY A 28 25.92 17.30 -15.32
CA GLY A 28 24.84 16.63 -14.62
C GLY A 28 23.59 17.51 -14.57
N TYR A 29 22.58 17.00 -13.94
CA TYR A 29 21.33 17.71 -13.71
C TYR A 29 20.73 17.28 -12.35
N THR A 30 19.91 18.16 -11.80
CA THR A 30 19.18 17.84 -10.56
C THR A 30 18.01 16.93 -10.87
N ASP A 31 17.87 15.86 -10.11
CA ASP A 31 16.72 14.93 -10.15
C ASP A 31 16.41 14.42 -8.75
N ALA A 32 15.24 13.82 -8.59
CA ALA A 32 14.83 13.16 -7.36
C ALA A 32 14.40 11.72 -7.65
N PRO A 33 15.35 10.81 -7.95
CA PRO A 33 15.03 9.45 -8.40
C PRO A 33 14.25 8.63 -7.36
N ALA A 34 14.53 8.87 -6.07
CA ALA A 34 13.82 8.22 -4.96
C ALA A 34 12.59 9.01 -4.47
N GLY A 35 12.52 10.31 -4.78
CA GLY A 35 11.48 11.22 -4.32
C GLY A 35 10.44 11.59 -5.39
N THR A 36 10.42 10.90 -6.53
CA THR A 36 9.45 11.18 -7.61
C THR A 36 8.35 10.12 -7.62
N ALA A 37 7.10 10.57 -7.59
CA ALA A 37 5.94 9.71 -7.77
C ALA A 37 5.05 10.23 -8.89
N VAL A 38 4.70 9.36 -9.81
CA VAL A 38 3.61 9.58 -10.76
C VAL A 38 2.35 8.99 -10.17
N VAL A 39 1.39 9.85 -9.87
CA VAL A 39 0.13 9.40 -9.28
C VAL A 39 -0.77 8.89 -10.38
N ALA A 40 -0.95 7.58 -10.40
CA ALA A 40 -1.88 6.90 -11.28
C ALA A 40 -3.33 7.18 -10.84
N GLY A 41 -4.26 7.05 -11.76
CA GLY A 41 -5.69 7.04 -11.46
C GLY A 41 -6.23 5.62 -11.47
N ASP A 42 -7.45 5.47 -12.00
CA ASP A 42 -8.19 4.22 -12.12
C ASP A 42 -7.37 3.08 -12.78
N PRO A 43 -7.04 2.00 -12.04
CA PRO A 43 -6.30 0.86 -12.59
C PRO A 43 -7.08 0.10 -13.68
N ALA A 44 -8.41 0.18 -13.70
CA ALA A 44 -9.25 -0.44 -14.73
C ALA A 44 -9.33 0.38 -16.02
N GLY A 45 -8.92 1.64 -16.00
CA GLY A 45 -8.91 2.56 -17.14
C GLY A 45 -10.30 2.95 -17.61
N GLY A 46 -10.59 4.23 -17.65
CA GLY A 46 -11.86 4.73 -18.18
C GLY A 46 -12.56 5.76 -17.31
N SER A 47 -12.11 5.95 -16.09
CA SER A 47 -12.63 6.97 -15.21
C SER A 47 -12.23 8.37 -15.69
N THR A 48 -13.12 9.33 -15.46
CA THR A 48 -12.93 10.77 -15.71
C THR A 48 -12.60 11.45 -14.37
N VAL A 49 -11.76 12.46 -14.39
CA VAL A 49 -11.51 13.31 -13.23
C VAL A 49 -12.68 14.26 -13.06
N ILE A 50 -13.53 14.07 -12.04
CA ILE A 50 -14.66 14.96 -11.78
C ILE A 50 -14.25 16.18 -10.95
N GLU A 51 -13.24 16.03 -10.11
CA GLU A 51 -12.72 17.13 -9.29
C GLU A 51 -11.20 16.99 -9.19
N LEU A 52 -10.48 18.06 -9.47
CA LEU A 52 -9.04 18.16 -9.29
C LEU A 52 -8.74 19.20 -8.20
N ARG A 53 -8.08 18.79 -7.11
CA ARG A 53 -7.84 19.63 -5.92
C ARG A 53 -6.46 20.23 -5.84
N ILE A 54 -5.64 20.04 -6.88
CA ILE A 54 -4.25 20.49 -6.93
C ILE A 54 -4.00 21.40 -8.11
N ARG A 55 -2.90 22.17 -8.02
CA ARG A 55 -2.38 23.03 -9.08
C ARG A 55 -0.89 22.76 -9.26
N ASP A 56 -0.35 23.08 -10.45
CA ASP A 56 1.08 23.04 -10.68
C ASP A 56 1.81 23.95 -9.68
N GLY A 57 2.91 23.46 -9.12
CA GLY A 57 3.70 24.15 -8.10
C GLY A 57 3.15 24.07 -6.66
N GLN A 58 1.98 23.47 -6.45
CA GLN A 58 1.37 23.35 -5.11
C GLN A 58 2.11 22.31 -4.26
N LYS A 59 2.32 22.63 -2.97
CA LYS A 59 2.79 21.66 -1.98
C LYS A 59 1.63 20.77 -1.54
N VAL A 60 1.87 19.47 -1.48
CA VAL A 60 0.91 18.46 -1.04
C VAL A 60 1.52 17.59 0.04
N LYS A 61 0.66 17.07 0.92
CA LYS A 61 1.05 16.12 1.97
C LYS A 61 0.75 14.69 1.52
N LYS A 62 1.46 13.74 2.11
CA LYS A 62 1.13 12.32 1.96
C LYS A 62 -0.33 12.08 2.40
N ASP A 63 -1.04 11.22 1.65
CA ASP A 63 -2.44 10.86 1.84
C ASP A 63 -3.46 11.99 1.59
N GLU A 64 -3.02 13.19 1.20
CA GLU A 64 -3.91 14.28 0.77
C GLU A 64 -4.64 13.91 -0.52
N ILE A 65 -5.96 14.18 -0.57
CA ILE A 65 -6.77 13.89 -1.77
C ILE A 65 -6.45 14.91 -2.84
N ILE A 66 -5.92 14.45 -3.96
CA ILE A 66 -5.52 15.28 -5.10
C ILE A 66 -6.57 15.31 -6.22
N ALA A 67 -7.32 14.22 -6.37
CA ALA A 67 -8.39 14.13 -7.37
C ALA A 67 -9.51 13.19 -6.92
N VAL A 68 -10.69 13.41 -7.47
CA VAL A 68 -11.88 12.56 -7.31
C VAL A 68 -12.28 12.04 -8.70
N LEU A 69 -12.46 10.72 -8.83
CA LEU A 69 -12.82 10.08 -10.08
C LEU A 69 -14.34 9.90 -10.24
N SER A 70 -14.79 9.72 -11.48
CA SER A 70 -16.21 9.63 -11.85
C SER A 70 -16.94 8.41 -11.25
N ASN A 71 -16.22 7.37 -10.84
CA ASN A 71 -16.76 6.19 -10.18
C ASN A 71 -17.02 6.40 -8.68
N TYR A 72 -16.52 7.48 -8.07
CA TYR A 72 -16.68 7.78 -6.64
C TYR A 72 -18.15 7.82 -6.17
N PRO A 73 -19.09 8.56 -6.80
CA PRO A 73 -20.47 8.61 -6.32
C PRO A 73 -21.17 7.27 -6.30
N LYS A 74 -20.90 6.42 -7.30
CA LYS A 74 -21.43 5.06 -7.38
C LYS A 74 -20.84 4.17 -6.28
N ALA A 75 -19.55 4.26 -6.05
CA ALA A 75 -18.84 3.49 -5.03
C ALA A 75 -19.28 3.91 -3.61
N ASP A 76 -19.43 5.21 -3.35
CA ASP A 76 -19.91 5.74 -2.07
C ASP A 76 -21.35 5.29 -1.77
N LEU A 77 -22.23 5.31 -2.78
CA LEU A 77 -23.57 4.79 -2.64
C LEU A 77 -23.57 3.28 -2.30
N ALA A 78 -22.74 2.48 -2.99
CA ALA A 78 -22.64 1.06 -2.74
C ALA A 78 -22.16 0.77 -1.29
N LEU A 79 -21.21 1.55 -0.78
CA LEU A 79 -20.76 1.46 0.61
C LEU A 79 -21.91 1.75 1.59
N ARG A 80 -22.62 2.86 1.41
CA ARG A 80 -23.76 3.22 2.28
C ARG A 80 -24.87 2.18 2.27
N MET A 81 -25.15 1.58 1.10
CA MET A 81 -26.13 0.50 0.98
C MET A 81 -25.70 -0.75 1.77
N ALA A 82 -24.43 -1.14 1.67
CA ALA A 82 -23.89 -2.28 2.42
C ALA A 82 -23.89 -2.02 3.93
N GLU A 83 -23.56 -0.81 4.37
CA GLU A 83 -23.62 -0.40 5.78
C GLU A 83 -25.07 -0.42 6.32
N ALA A 84 -26.04 0.04 5.54
CA ALA A 84 -27.46 -0.02 5.90
C ALA A 84 -27.97 -1.48 6.00
N GLU A 85 -27.51 -2.36 5.07
CA GLU A 85 -27.82 -3.80 5.14
C GLU A 85 -27.28 -4.44 6.44
N LEU A 86 -26.05 -4.07 6.84
CA LEU A 86 -25.48 -4.56 8.10
C LEU A 86 -26.31 -4.13 9.33
N VAL A 87 -26.74 -2.87 9.34
CA VAL A 87 -27.60 -2.38 10.45
C VAL A 87 -28.88 -3.18 10.51
N LYS A 88 -29.54 -3.42 9.36
CA LYS A 88 -30.76 -4.24 9.26
C LYS A 88 -30.51 -5.66 9.78
N LEU A 89 -29.45 -6.33 9.33
CA LEU A 89 -29.14 -7.69 9.78
C LEU A 89 -28.87 -7.77 11.28
N ARG A 90 -28.18 -6.79 11.85
CA ARG A 90 -27.98 -6.72 13.31
C ARG A 90 -29.27 -6.57 14.08
N GLN A 91 -30.20 -5.72 13.61
CA GLN A 91 -31.52 -5.59 14.21
C GLN A 91 -32.31 -6.90 14.12
N MET A 92 -32.26 -7.59 12.97
CA MET A 92 -32.91 -8.90 12.80
C MET A 92 -32.30 -9.92 13.75
N ARG A 93 -30.97 -10.00 13.89
CA ARG A 93 -30.30 -10.87 14.85
C ARG A 93 -30.77 -10.60 16.28
N ASP A 94 -30.83 -9.34 16.69
CA ASP A 94 -31.27 -8.96 18.04
C ASP A 94 -32.74 -9.35 18.29
N THR A 95 -33.58 -9.25 17.26
CA THR A 95 -34.97 -9.74 17.33
C THR A 95 -35.02 -11.27 17.49
N VAL A 96 -34.17 -12.00 16.79
CA VAL A 96 -34.08 -13.48 16.94
C VAL A 96 -33.55 -13.86 18.32
N LEU A 97 -32.56 -13.13 18.86
CA LEU A 97 -31.94 -13.40 20.15
C LEU A 97 -32.86 -13.07 21.35
N HIS A 98 -33.74 -12.08 21.21
CA HIS A 98 -34.55 -11.59 22.34
C HIS A 98 -36.07 -11.64 22.06
N GLY A 99 -36.48 -12.18 20.94
CA GLY A 99 -37.87 -12.16 20.50
C GLY A 99 -38.71 -13.31 21.01
N THR A 100 -39.95 -13.36 20.52
CA THR A 100 -41.02 -14.30 20.89
C THR A 100 -40.61 -15.78 20.83
N ARG A 101 -39.64 -16.18 20.00
CA ARG A 101 -39.16 -17.56 19.95
C ARG A 101 -38.47 -18.03 21.21
N ILE A 102 -37.67 -17.19 21.83
CA ILE A 102 -37.01 -17.51 23.11
C ILE A 102 -38.06 -17.65 24.21
N GLU A 103 -39.08 -16.79 24.20
CA GLU A 103 -40.20 -16.90 25.14
C GLU A 103 -40.98 -18.18 24.89
N GLN A 104 -41.25 -18.57 23.65
CA GLN A 104 -41.88 -19.84 23.29
C GLN A 104 -41.06 -21.05 23.75
N ILE A 105 -39.75 -21.03 23.60
CA ILE A 105 -38.86 -22.09 24.08
C ILE A 105 -38.91 -22.17 25.61
N LYS A 106 -38.90 -21.03 26.33
CA LYS A 106 -39.05 -20.99 27.80
C LYS A 106 -40.38 -21.56 28.26
N LEU A 107 -41.47 -21.24 27.54
CA LEU A 107 -42.78 -21.80 27.81
C LEU A 107 -42.82 -23.32 27.59
N GLN A 108 -42.19 -23.81 26.52
CA GLN A 108 -42.07 -25.23 26.25
C GLN A 108 -41.19 -25.94 27.30
N GLU A 109 -40.12 -25.31 27.78
CA GLU A 109 -39.31 -25.82 28.88
C GLU A 109 -40.12 -25.92 30.20
N ALA A 110 -40.91 -24.89 30.49
CA ALA A 110 -41.78 -24.91 31.67
C ALA A 110 -42.85 -25.99 31.57
N SER A 111 -43.48 -26.17 30.39
CA SER A 111 -44.47 -27.21 30.16
C SER A 111 -43.87 -28.61 30.23
N LEU A 112 -42.64 -28.80 29.70
CA LEU A 112 -41.91 -30.05 29.83
C LEU A 112 -41.62 -30.39 31.29
N LYS A 113 -41.15 -29.42 32.08
CA LYS A 113 -40.86 -29.58 33.49
C LYS A 113 -42.12 -29.98 34.27
N SER A 114 -43.27 -29.33 33.99
CA SER A 114 -44.55 -29.69 34.62
C SER A 114 -44.97 -31.12 34.26
N ALA A 115 -44.79 -31.53 32.99
CA ALA A 115 -45.09 -32.90 32.56
C ALA A 115 -44.15 -33.95 33.17
N GLU A 116 -42.87 -33.61 33.38
CA GLU A 116 -41.92 -34.47 34.12
C GLU A 116 -42.33 -34.66 35.60
N GLU A 117 -42.71 -33.57 36.25
CA GLU A 117 -43.19 -33.59 37.63
C GLU A 117 -44.49 -34.39 37.74
N GLU A 118 -45.44 -34.21 36.81
CA GLU A 118 -46.70 -34.98 36.76
C GLU A 118 -46.44 -36.48 36.52
N ASN A 119 -45.55 -36.82 35.61
CA ASN A 119 -45.16 -38.18 35.30
C ASN A 119 -44.53 -38.87 36.55
N LYS A 120 -43.68 -38.10 37.26
CA LYS A 120 -43.09 -38.59 38.53
C LYS A 120 -44.15 -38.84 39.63
N LEU A 121 -45.11 -37.93 39.77
CA LEU A 121 -46.23 -38.11 40.72
C LEU A 121 -47.08 -39.34 40.36
N LYS A 122 -47.48 -39.46 39.09
CA LYS A 122 -48.20 -40.61 38.54
C LYS A 122 -47.46 -41.94 38.74
N SER A 123 -46.17 -41.95 38.64
CA SER A 123 -45.32 -43.12 38.84
C SER A 123 -45.35 -43.56 40.32
N LEU A 124 -45.38 -42.61 41.28
CA LEU A 124 -45.51 -42.87 42.73
C LEU A 124 -46.94 -43.35 43.10
N GLU A 125 -47.96 -42.75 42.49
CA GLU A 125 -49.36 -43.17 42.66
C GLU A 125 -49.62 -44.59 42.14
N ARG A 126 -49.04 -44.95 41.00
CA ARG A 126 -49.07 -46.27 40.36
C ARG A 126 -48.51 -47.36 41.30
N ALA A 127 -47.45 -47.04 42.03
CA ALA A 127 -46.86 -47.94 43.01
C ALA A 127 -47.81 -48.26 44.14
N ARG A 128 -48.83 -47.40 44.39
CA ARG A 128 -49.87 -47.56 45.48
C ARG A 128 -51.24 -48.01 44.97
N SER A 129 -51.44 -48.03 43.62
CA SER A 129 -52.75 -48.30 43.00
C SER A 129 -53.12 -49.80 42.97
N SER A 130 -54.38 -50.13 43.13
CA SER A 130 -54.94 -51.47 42.98
C SER A 130 -55.53 -51.81 41.59
N LYS A 131 -55.26 -50.94 40.55
CA LYS A 131 -55.70 -51.17 39.16
C LYS A 131 -55.04 -52.40 38.54
N PRO A 132 -55.67 -53.04 37.52
CA PRO A 132 -55.06 -54.13 36.77
C PRO A 132 -53.73 -53.72 36.12
N LEU A 133 -52.77 -54.64 36.05
CA LEU A 133 -51.43 -54.42 35.55
C LEU A 133 -51.43 -53.87 34.12
N ASP A 134 -52.23 -54.41 33.23
CA ASP A 134 -52.30 -54.02 31.82
C ASP A 134 -52.70 -52.52 31.61
N GLN A 135 -53.62 -52.03 32.43
CA GLN A 135 -54.06 -50.64 32.39
C GLN A 135 -52.96 -49.68 32.90
N ARG A 136 -52.18 -50.10 33.89
CA ARG A 136 -51.08 -49.33 34.44
C ARG A 136 -49.91 -49.19 33.43
N GLU A 137 -49.61 -50.29 32.72
CA GLU A 137 -48.56 -50.31 31.69
C GLU A 137 -48.94 -49.44 30.48
N LEU A 138 -50.21 -49.49 30.04
CA LEU A 138 -50.70 -48.65 28.99
C LEU A 138 -50.65 -47.15 29.33
N GLU A 139 -51.14 -46.78 30.55
CA GLU A 139 -51.11 -45.41 31.05
C GLU A 139 -49.63 -44.89 31.16
N ALA A 140 -48.70 -45.78 31.60
CA ALA A 140 -47.28 -45.46 31.64
C ALA A 140 -46.68 -45.21 30.25
N SER A 141 -46.95 -46.13 29.36
CA SER A 141 -46.43 -46.03 27.98
C SER A 141 -46.92 -44.75 27.26
N LEU A 142 -48.19 -44.36 27.41
CA LEU A 142 -48.75 -43.13 26.88
C LEU A 142 -48.13 -41.88 27.48
N ALA A 143 -47.87 -41.88 28.80
CA ALA A 143 -47.23 -40.75 29.50
C ALA A 143 -45.77 -40.60 29.06
N ASP A 144 -45.04 -41.71 28.94
CA ASP A 144 -43.65 -41.70 28.45
C ASP A 144 -43.55 -41.24 27.01
N GLN A 145 -44.43 -41.72 26.11
CA GLN A 145 -44.50 -41.26 24.72
C GLN A 145 -44.82 -39.76 24.64
N ASN A 146 -45.72 -39.23 25.47
CA ASN A 146 -46.01 -37.80 25.51
C ASN A 146 -44.77 -36.98 25.96
N LEU A 147 -44.06 -37.45 26.97
CA LEU A 147 -42.87 -36.83 27.49
C LEU A 147 -41.77 -36.81 26.43
N GLU A 148 -41.53 -37.94 25.75
CA GLU A 148 -40.57 -38.02 24.66
C GLU A 148 -40.92 -37.09 23.50
N ARG A 149 -42.20 -36.98 23.12
CA ARG A 149 -42.66 -36.06 22.10
C ARG A 149 -42.40 -34.61 22.47
N GLN A 150 -42.66 -34.23 23.75
CA GLN A 150 -42.37 -32.87 24.20
C GLN A 150 -40.87 -32.55 24.23
N ARG A 151 -40.04 -33.53 24.65
CA ARG A 151 -38.57 -33.40 24.58
C ARG A 151 -38.07 -33.21 23.16
N ALA A 152 -38.57 -34.05 22.24
CA ALA A 152 -38.21 -33.94 20.83
C ALA A 152 -38.62 -32.59 20.22
N ASN A 153 -39.82 -32.10 20.52
CA ASN A 153 -40.29 -30.78 20.07
C ASN A 153 -39.43 -29.65 20.61
N LEU A 154 -39.08 -29.68 21.89
CA LEU A 154 -38.18 -28.68 22.50
C LEU A 154 -36.79 -28.72 21.89
N GLN A 155 -36.25 -29.92 21.67
CA GLN A 155 -34.95 -30.09 21.04
C GLN A 155 -34.95 -29.54 19.61
N LEU A 156 -35.99 -29.83 18.82
CA LEU A 156 -36.15 -29.29 17.48
C LEU A 156 -36.24 -27.75 17.50
N ALA A 157 -37.02 -27.17 18.41
CA ALA A 157 -37.15 -25.73 18.55
C ALA A 157 -35.80 -25.06 18.90
N LYS A 158 -35.04 -25.65 19.82
CA LYS A 158 -33.69 -25.18 20.16
C LYS A 158 -32.72 -25.28 18.98
N GLN A 159 -32.74 -26.40 18.27
CA GLN A 159 -31.88 -26.62 17.11
C GLN A 159 -32.20 -25.64 15.97
N THR A 160 -33.49 -25.38 15.72
CA THR A 160 -33.92 -24.39 14.72
C THR A 160 -33.43 -23.01 15.11
N LEU A 161 -33.56 -22.59 16.37
CA LEU A 161 -33.04 -21.30 16.84
C LEU A 161 -31.51 -21.19 16.63
N THR A 162 -30.78 -22.26 17.01
CA THR A 162 -29.31 -22.28 16.83
C THR A 162 -28.90 -22.15 15.36
N ASN A 163 -29.62 -22.85 14.46
CA ASN A 163 -29.35 -22.77 13.02
C ASN A 163 -29.66 -21.38 12.47
N GLU A 164 -30.77 -20.77 12.91
CA GLU A 164 -31.09 -19.38 12.51
C GLU A 164 -30.05 -18.37 13.00
N GLN A 165 -29.58 -18.53 14.24
CA GLN A 165 -28.50 -17.69 14.78
C GLN A 165 -27.21 -17.88 13.98
N ALA A 166 -26.81 -19.11 13.69
CA ALA A 166 -25.63 -19.40 12.88
C ALA A 166 -25.73 -18.79 11.46
N GLN A 167 -26.91 -18.90 10.84
CA GLN A 167 -27.15 -18.30 9.52
C GLN A 167 -27.04 -16.77 9.57
N MET A 168 -27.61 -16.14 10.60
CA MET A 168 -27.50 -14.68 10.78
C MET A 168 -26.04 -14.22 10.95
N GLU A 169 -25.23 -14.96 11.70
CA GLU A 169 -23.81 -14.63 11.87
C GLU A 169 -23.05 -14.76 10.53
N ILE A 170 -23.36 -15.78 9.72
CA ILE A 170 -22.79 -15.92 8.37
C ILE A 170 -23.19 -14.74 7.48
N ASP A 171 -24.47 -14.34 7.50
CA ASP A 171 -24.96 -13.23 6.68
C ASP A 171 -24.34 -11.89 7.11
N ILE A 172 -24.15 -11.68 8.41
CA ILE A 172 -23.43 -10.52 8.96
C ILE A 172 -21.97 -10.53 8.49
N ALA A 173 -21.27 -11.67 8.60
CA ALA A 173 -19.87 -11.78 8.17
C ALA A 173 -19.70 -11.52 6.65
N ASN A 174 -20.62 -12.05 5.84
CA ASN A 174 -20.65 -11.79 4.39
C ASN A 174 -20.87 -10.31 4.09
N THR A 175 -21.77 -9.66 4.84
CA THR A 175 -22.07 -8.23 4.65
C THR A 175 -20.90 -7.35 5.11
N VAL A 176 -20.18 -7.72 6.17
CA VAL A 176 -18.91 -7.04 6.57
C VAL A 176 -17.88 -7.11 5.44
N SER A 177 -17.73 -8.29 4.82
CA SER A 177 -16.83 -8.46 3.67
C SER A 177 -17.25 -7.61 2.46
N LYS A 178 -18.56 -7.48 2.21
CA LYS A 178 -19.10 -6.57 1.18
C LYS A 178 -18.76 -5.11 1.49
N ILE A 179 -18.87 -4.69 2.76
CA ILE A 179 -18.53 -3.33 3.21
C ILE A 179 -17.04 -3.06 2.96
N ASP A 180 -16.15 -3.99 3.31
CA ASP A 180 -14.71 -3.82 3.11
C ASP A 180 -14.36 -3.68 1.63
N ASN A 181 -15.00 -4.47 0.77
CA ASN A 181 -14.82 -4.36 -0.68
C ASN A 181 -15.37 -3.03 -1.22
N ALA A 182 -16.57 -2.63 -0.80
CA ALA A 182 -17.15 -1.35 -1.22
C ALA A 182 -16.31 -0.15 -0.74
N ARG A 183 -15.74 -0.23 0.47
CA ARG A 183 -14.84 0.79 1.00
C ARG A 183 -13.56 0.91 0.17
N ARG A 184 -12.92 -0.21 -0.18
CA ARG A 184 -11.74 -0.20 -1.07
C ARG A 184 -12.06 0.42 -2.42
N THR A 185 -13.16 0.01 -3.05
CA THR A 185 -13.59 0.57 -4.34
C THR A 185 -13.86 2.08 -4.26
N ARG A 186 -14.46 2.55 -3.16
CA ARG A 186 -14.63 3.99 -2.94
C ARG A 186 -13.30 4.70 -2.75
N ASP A 187 -12.39 4.12 -1.97
CA ASP A 187 -11.09 4.72 -1.67
C ASP A 187 -10.17 4.74 -2.92
N GLU A 188 -10.29 3.77 -3.82
CA GLU A 188 -9.62 3.76 -5.12
C GLU A 188 -10.09 4.90 -6.05
N ALA A 189 -11.34 5.34 -5.87
CA ALA A 189 -11.88 6.49 -6.60
C ALA A 189 -11.43 7.85 -6.04
N LEU A 190 -10.77 7.87 -4.86
CA LEU A 190 -10.15 9.03 -4.24
C LEU A 190 -8.64 8.95 -4.42
N VAL A 191 -8.14 9.66 -5.41
CA VAL A 191 -6.71 9.66 -5.71
C VAL A 191 -5.96 10.50 -4.68
N ARG A 192 -4.96 9.89 -4.03
CA ARG A 192 -4.18 10.50 -2.95
C ARG A 192 -2.73 10.65 -3.31
N SER A 193 -2.06 11.64 -2.72
CA SER A 193 -0.61 11.79 -2.84
C SER A 193 0.12 10.67 -2.08
N PRO A 194 1.06 9.95 -2.70
CA PRO A 194 1.83 8.90 -2.03
C PRO A 194 2.95 9.46 -1.13
N LEU A 195 3.31 10.74 -1.29
CA LEU A 195 4.42 11.37 -0.58
C LEU A 195 4.14 12.85 -0.27
N ASN A 196 4.95 13.42 0.63
CA ASN A 196 5.01 14.88 0.81
C ASN A 196 5.87 15.47 -0.32
N GLY A 197 5.35 16.45 -1.04
CA GLY A 197 6.11 17.00 -2.15
C GLY A 197 5.45 18.20 -2.82
N ILE A 198 5.96 18.51 -4.01
CA ILE A 198 5.45 19.58 -4.86
C ILE A 198 4.90 18.94 -6.14
N VAL A 199 3.74 19.40 -6.59
CA VAL A 199 3.17 19.02 -7.90
C VAL A 199 4.00 19.67 -8.99
N VAL A 200 4.72 18.87 -9.76
CA VAL A 200 5.59 19.36 -10.83
C VAL A 200 4.84 19.44 -12.14
N GLN A 201 3.91 18.53 -12.38
CA GLN A 201 3.16 18.45 -13.62
C GLN A 201 1.82 17.76 -13.42
N ILE A 202 0.78 18.30 -14.02
CA ILE A 202 -0.56 17.73 -14.10
C ILE A 202 -0.75 17.14 -15.50
N PHE A 203 -1.09 15.84 -15.59
CA PHE A 203 -1.31 15.12 -16.85
C PHE A 203 -2.79 15.01 -17.22
N SER A 204 -3.69 15.03 -16.23
CA SER A 204 -5.15 14.92 -16.44
C SER A 204 -5.86 16.05 -15.72
N ARG A 205 -6.70 16.77 -16.41
CA ARG A 205 -7.47 17.90 -15.86
C ARG A 205 -8.91 17.49 -15.53
N GLN A 206 -9.58 18.35 -14.80
CA GLN A 206 -10.99 18.16 -14.52
C GLN A 206 -11.81 18.06 -15.82
N GLY A 207 -12.68 17.06 -15.90
CA GLY A 207 -13.50 16.74 -17.09
C GLY A 207 -12.79 15.81 -18.08
N GLU A 208 -11.51 15.58 -17.93
CA GLU A 208 -10.76 14.68 -18.82
C GLU A 208 -10.73 13.23 -18.30
N ARG A 209 -10.61 12.29 -19.22
CA ARG A 209 -10.29 10.90 -18.88
C ARG A 209 -8.88 10.82 -18.33
N VAL A 210 -8.68 9.95 -17.32
CA VAL A 210 -7.34 9.71 -16.75
C VAL A 210 -6.38 9.28 -17.85
N SER A 211 -5.28 10.05 -17.98
CA SER A 211 -4.22 9.80 -18.95
C SER A 211 -3.46 8.51 -18.62
N PRO A 212 -2.93 7.77 -19.60
CA PRO A 212 -1.96 6.69 -19.36
C PRO A 212 -0.71 7.13 -18.59
N ALA A 213 -0.35 8.42 -18.66
CA ALA A 213 0.73 9.02 -17.88
C ALA A 213 0.35 9.27 -16.40
N GLY A 214 -0.91 9.00 -16.01
CA GLY A 214 -1.43 9.26 -14.67
C GLY A 214 -2.15 10.60 -14.54
N ILE A 215 -2.31 11.08 -13.32
CA ILE A 215 -3.00 12.35 -13.00
C ILE A 215 -2.01 13.47 -12.79
N ALA A 216 -0.98 13.24 -11.97
CA ALA A 216 0.04 14.24 -11.67
C ALA A 216 1.39 13.60 -11.31
N LYS A 217 2.45 14.37 -11.54
CA LYS A 217 3.80 14.06 -11.05
C LYS A 217 4.08 14.90 -9.82
N ILE A 218 4.41 14.23 -8.71
CA ILE A 218 4.74 14.84 -7.43
C ILE A 218 6.17 14.49 -7.08
N VAL A 219 6.94 15.47 -6.60
CA VAL A 219 8.35 15.32 -6.28
C VAL A 219 8.62 15.84 -4.88
N ASP A 220 9.27 15.01 -4.07
CA ASP A 220 9.84 15.41 -2.79
C ASP A 220 11.16 16.16 -3.04
N MET A 221 11.12 17.46 -2.89
CA MET A 221 12.30 18.31 -3.10
C MET A 221 13.39 18.09 -2.04
N GLY A 222 13.08 17.48 -0.91
CA GLY A 222 14.08 17.08 0.09
C GLY A 222 14.95 15.91 -0.35
N GLN A 223 14.53 15.18 -1.41
CA GLN A 223 15.25 14.04 -2.01
C GLN A 223 16.00 14.41 -3.30
N LEU A 224 16.15 15.72 -3.57
CA LEU A 224 16.90 16.17 -4.74
C LEU A 224 18.38 15.74 -4.64
N ARG A 225 18.89 15.22 -5.77
CA ARG A 225 20.27 14.81 -5.97
C ARG A 225 20.78 15.38 -7.30
N VAL A 226 22.07 15.35 -7.50
CA VAL A 226 22.67 15.57 -8.81
C VAL A 226 22.96 14.24 -9.47
N LEU A 227 22.49 14.09 -10.69
CA LEU A 227 22.85 12.97 -11.56
C LEU A 227 23.89 13.45 -12.54
N ALA A 228 25.14 13.02 -12.36
CA ALA A 228 26.25 13.37 -13.25
C ALA A 228 26.50 12.25 -14.25
N ASP A 229 26.62 12.60 -15.54
CA ASP A 229 26.89 11.66 -16.62
C ASP A 229 28.39 11.62 -16.87
N VAL A 230 29.06 10.58 -16.38
CA VAL A 230 30.52 10.41 -16.48
C VAL A 230 30.85 9.45 -17.59
N ASP A 231 31.87 9.80 -18.40
CA ASP A 231 32.39 8.92 -19.46
C ASP A 231 32.87 7.58 -18.87
N GLU A 232 32.49 6.46 -19.52
CA GLU A 232 32.85 5.10 -19.12
C GLU A 232 34.37 4.97 -18.93
N LEU A 233 35.18 5.64 -19.71
CA LEU A 233 36.64 5.61 -19.63
C LEU A 233 37.18 6.13 -18.29
N HIS A 234 36.45 6.99 -17.60
CA HIS A 234 36.87 7.64 -16.38
C HIS A 234 36.22 7.06 -15.10
N ILE A 235 35.30 6.10 -15.26
CA ILE A 235 34.53 5.58 -14.13
C ILE A 235 35.40 4.89 -13.07
N GLY A 236 36.55 4.32 -13.48
CA GLY A 236 37.52 3.71 -12.57
C GLY A 236 38.14 4.65 -11.52
N ARG A 237 38.04 5.98 -11.75
CA ARG A 237 38.51 7.03 -10.84
C ARG A 237 37.45 7.41 -9.80
N ILE A 238 36.19 6.98 -9.97
CA ILE A 238 35.06 7.39 -9.16
C ILE A 238 34.68 6.28 -8.20
N ARG A 239 34.57 6.64 -6.93
CA ARG A 239 34.15 5.71 -5.87
C ARG A 239 33.03 6.30 -5.02
N PRO A 240 32.07 5.49 -4.56
CA PRO A 240 31.11 5.94 -3.55
C PRO A 240 31.82 6.51 -2.32
N GLY A 241 31.30 7.59 -1.77
CA GLY A 241 31.92 8.35 -0.66
C GLY A 241 32.91 9.42 -1.09
N GLY A 242 33.32 9.49 -2.38
CA GLY A 242 34.17 10.56 -2.89
C GLY A 242 33.51 11.93 -2.79
N LYS A 243 34.33 12.98 -2.59
CA LYS A 243 33.86 14.37 -2.51
C LYS A 243 33.84 15.02 -3.90
N VAL A 244 32.85 15.87 -4.09
CA VAL A 244 32.66 16.61 -5.34
C VAL A 244 32.30 18.06 -5.09
N GLU A 245 32.60 18.90 -6.06
CA GLU A 245 32.13 20.28 -6.14
C GLU A 245 31.09 20.40 -7.24
N ILE A 246 29.97 21.05 -6.93
CA ILE A 246 28.83 21.20 -7.81
C ILE A 246 28.60 22.68 -8.09
N THR A 247 28.54 23.05 -9.36
CA THR A 247 28.22 24.42 -9.77
C THR A 247 27.03 24.38 -10.71
N PHE A 248 26.00 25.17 -10.44
CA PHE A 248 24.85 25.30 -11.31
C PHE A 248 25.13 26.20 -12.50
N ARG A 249 24.57 25.87 -13.65
CA ARG A 249 24.69 26.72 -14.84
C ARG A 249 24.17 28.13 -14.55
N GLY A 250 25.00 29.14 -14.87
CA GLY A 250 24.69 30.55 -14.62
C GLY A 250 24.89 31.02 -13.18
N SER A 251 25.53 30.21 -12.32
CA SER A 251 25.89 30.57 -10.94
C SER A 251 27.39 30.38 -10.73
N SER A 252 27.99 31.25 -9.93
CA SER A 252 29.38 31.10 -9.46
C SER A 252 29.46 30.40 -8.07
N THR A 253 28.34 30.13 -7.44
CA THR A 253 28.29 29.46 -6.13
C THR A 253 28.68 28.00 -6.29
N VAL A 254 29.65 27.56 -5.47
CA VAL A 254 30.09 26.16 -5.41
C VAL A 254 29.42 25.48 -4.22
N TYR A 255 28.77 24.37 -4.46
CA TYR A 255 28.17 23.50 -3.48
C TYR A 255 29.03 22.25 -3.31
N LYS A 256 29.11 21.74 -2.07
CA LYS A 256 29.81 20.48 -1.79
C LYS A 256 28.84 19.33 -1.80
N GLY A 257 29.32 18.19 -2.27
CA GLY A 257 28.53 16.97 -2.31
C GLY A 257 29.38 15.72 -2.12
N THR A 258 28.70 14.63 -1.89
CA THR A 258 29.31 13.30 -1.72
C THR A 258 28.69 12.33 -2.73
N ILE A 259 29.52 11.50 -3.37
CA ILE A 259 29.06 10.47 -4.28
C ILE A 259 28.31 9.41 -3.50
N ALA A 260 26.99 9.31 -3.69
CA ALA A 260 26.14 8.35 -3.04
C ALA A 260 26.20 6.99 -3.73
N ARG A 261 26.11 7.00 -5.07
CA ARG A 261 26.06 5.78 -5.87
C ARG A 261 26.59 5.97 -7.28
N VAL A 262 27.21 4.93 -7.81
CA VAL A 262 27.57 4.80 -9.22
C VAL A 262 26.62 3.78 -9.86
N ALA A 263 25.92 4.14 -10.92
CA ALA A 263 25.00 3.23 -11.60
C ALA A 263 25.77 2.04 -12.19
N PRO A 264 25.25 0.81 -12.09
CA PRO A 264 25.91 -0.39 -12.64
C PRO A 264 25.69 -0.55 -14.15
N THR A 265 25.12 0.46 -14.81
CA THR A 265 24.73 0.41 -16.23
C THR A 265 25.34 1.55 -17.01
N VAL A 266 25.81 1.23 -18.24
CA VAL A 266 26.27 2.21 -19.20
C VAL A 266 25.09 2.65 -20.06
N LYS A 267 24.85 3.96 -20.15
CA LYS A 267 23.88 4.54 -21.06
C LYS A 267 24.58 5.03 -22.31
N ARG A 268 23.96 4.82 -23.47
CA ARG A 268 24.42 5.42 -24.74
C ARG A 268 23.70 6.75 -24.93
N MET A 269 24.45 7.82 -25.10
CA MET A 269 23.91 9.13 -25.43
C MET A 269 24.40 9.53 -26.82
N GLN A 270 23.48 9.88 -27.71
CA GLN A 270 23.83 10.52 -28.97
C GLN A 270 24.15 12.00 -28.68
N ARG A 271 25.42 12.36 -28.80
CA ARG A 271 25.86 13.74 -28.70
C ARG A 271 25.86 14.34 -30.11
N VAL A 272 24.90 15.19 -30.38
CA VAL A 272 24.91 16.00 -31.61
C VAL A 272 25.86 17.16 -31.36
N GLU A 273 26.96 17.23 -32.12
CA GLU A 273 27.87 18.38 -32.09
C GLU A 273 27.20 19.60 -32.74
N PRO A 274 27.50 20.83 -32.29
CA PRO A 274 26.89 22.07 -32.82
C PRO A 274 27.03 22.24 -34.32
N ASP A 275 28.04 21.63 -34.91
CA ASP A 275 28.35 21.74 -36.34
C ASP A 275 27.66 20.69 -37.23
N GLY A 276 26.80 19.84 -36.65
CA GLY A 276 25.96 18.89 -37.41
C GLY A 276 26.69 17.77 -38.15
N ALA A 277 28.01 17.65 -37.99
CA ALA A 277 28.84 16.79 -38.84
C ALA A 277 29.10 15.39 -38.27
N SER A 278 28.91 15.14 -36.98
CA SER A 278 29.04 13.80 -36.41
C SER A 278 28.24 13.62 -35.14
N SER A 279 27.44 12.55 -35.04
CA SER A 279 26.89 12.08 -33.79
C SER A 279 27.93 11.14 -33.13
N THR A 280 28.60 11.59 -32.10
CA THR A 280 29.50 10.72 -31.31
C THR A 280 28.67 9.91 -30.34
N ASP A 281 28.73 8.57 -30.42
CA ASP A 281 28.12 7.65 -29.46
C ASP A 281 28.89 7.75 -28.13
N ALA A 282 28.43 8.62 -27.25
CA ALA A 282 29.03 8.79 -25.94
C ALA A 282 28.46 7.72 -24.97
N ARG A 283 29.37 6.93 -24.38
CA ARG A 283 29.05 5.96 -23.35
C ARG A 283 29.25 6.60 -21.99
N VAL A 284 28.16 6.73 -21.25
CA VAL A 284 28.19 7.38 -19.94
C VAL A 284 27.64 6.46 -18.83
N VAL A 285 28.23 6.59 -17.66
CA VAL A 285 27.74 5.98 -16.41
C VAL A 285 27.19 7.10 -15.55
N GLN A 286 26.00 6.90 -15.04
CA GLN A 286 25.33 7.87 -14.19
C GLN A 286 25.81 7.75 -12.75
N VAL A 287 26.25 8.87 -12.17
CA VAL A 287 26.73 8.98 -10.80
C VAL A 287 25.73 9.83 -10.01
N GLU A 288 25.17 9.26 -8.94
CA GLU A 288 24.30 9.99 -8.03
C GLU A 288 25.12 10.67 -6.93
N ILE A 289 24.86 11.95 -6.74
CA ILE A 289 25.57 12.79 -5.80
C ILE A 289 24.56 13.44 -4.86
N GLU A 290 24.79 13.29 -3.58
CA GLU A 290 24.05 13.97 -2.52
C GLU A 290 24.74 15.27 -2.15
N PHE A 291 23.94 16.29 -1.86
CA PHE A 291 24.47 17.56 -1.31
C PHE A 291 24.81 17.38 0.16
N ASP A 292 25.95 17.89 0.57
CA ASP A 292 26.36 17.87 2.00
C ASP A 292 25.43 18.79 2.84
N ASP A 293 24.89 19.85 2.23
CA ASP A 293 23.87 20.73 2.83
C ASP A 293 22.68 20.93 1.87
N PRO A 294 21.62 20.13 1.99
CA PRO A 294 20.45 20.25 1.12
C PRO A 294 19.64 21.55 1.31
N SER A 295 19.81 22.24 2.43
CA SER A 295 19.02 23.45 2.75
C SER A 295 19.39 24.66 1.93
N THR A 296 20.64 24.73 1.47
CA THR A 296 21.21 25.88 0.71
C THR A 296 21.04 25.73 -0.80
N MET A 297 20.58 24.56 -1.27
CA MET A 297 20.52 24.23 -2.67
C MET A 297 19.26 24.81 -3.34
N PRO A 298 19.35 25.26 -4.61
CA PRO A 298 18.17 25.65 -5.39
C PRO A 298 17.23 24.46 -5.62
N GLN A 299 15.98 24.56 -5.13
CA GLN A 299 14.96 23.52 -5.28
C GLN A 299 14.31 23.56 -6.67
N VAL A 300 15.08 23.23 -7.70
CA VAL A 300 14.63 23.18 -9.09
C VAL A 300 15.04 21.86 -9.70
N LEU A 301 14.07 21.13 -10.22
CA LEU A 301 14.27 19.85 -10.92
C LEU A 301 14.79 20.10 -12.36
N GLY A 302 15.68 19.23 -12.84
CA GLY A 302 16.22 19.31 -14.20
C GLY A 302 17.22 20.44 -14.45
N ARG A 303 17.66 21.13 -13.40
CA ARG A 303 18.66 22.21 -13.55
C ARG A 303 20.02 21.63 -13.88
N GLU A 304 20.66 22.18 -14.95
CA GLU A 304 21.98 21.75 -15.39
C GLU A 304 23.07 22.12 -14.39
N THR A 305 23.97 21.20 -14.15
CA THR A 305 25.10 21.33 -13.22
C THR A 305 26.40 20.92 -13.88
N ARG A 306 27.50 21.51 -13.38
CA ARG A 306 28.87 21.07 -13.62
C ARG A 306 29.36 20.43 -12.31
N VAL A 307 29.85 19.22 -12.41
CA VAL A 307 30.39 18.46 -11.27
C VAL A 307 31.88 18.26 -11.45
N THR A 308 32.67 18.70 -10.48
CA THR A 308 34.12 18.47 -10.40
C THR A 308 34.39 17.41 -9.34
N PHE A 309 34.98 16.30 -9.74
CA PHE A 309 35.37 15.21 -8.84
C PHE A 309 36.75 15.54 -8.25
N LEU A 310 36.88 15.41 -6.92
CA LEU A 310 38.08 15.75 -6.16
C LEU A 310 39.00 14.56 -5.92
#